data_2fecba4e2c3742e0433725bad0c6624e
#
_entry.id   2fecba4e2c3742e0433725bad0c6624e
#
_cell.length_a   1.000
_cell.length_b   1.000
_cell.length_c   1.000
_cell.angle_alpha   90.00
_cell.angle_beta   90.00
_cell.angle_gamma   90.00
#
_symmetry.space_group_name_H-M   'P 1'
#
loop_
_entity.id
_entity.type
_entity.pdbx_description
1 polymer ?
#
loop_
_entity_poly.entity_id
_entity_poly.type
_entity_poly.pdbx_seq_one_letter_code
_entity_poly.pdbx_strand_id
1 'polypeptide(L)'
;MNLSIKSIVYAGCFFSLISIASTCGTQRPLIKAPSVYEFSQVEVLTVLASDDMEGREVGKAGGLKAADFIQSEMTNIGLVPKGENGGFFQDFNFKPISVSPHGTADGIGLGQSKVVTVNGRNVVSGIDNGAAHTIVIGAHYDHLGYGNEFSLFKGDSAIHNGADDNASGVVAMLKLANTITSQSEKFNAYNYLFIAFSGEEYGLIGSNHFVKNPTIDLTKVSCMLNFDMVGRLKEDNALAVYGNGTSPVWTDIVNEANQGKFKLVFEESGVGPSDHTSFYLADMPVLHFFTGQHEDYHKPSDDVEKINFEGLKSVTGFVEDIVLALQRLEKLEFTKTKDSSREDMSFKVTLGVVPDYMFTEGGMRIDGVSEGRPAAAAGMQKGDIVIKMGEFSVNDMMGYMECLGKFSEGETTKVIVKRGEEEVEIDVTWD
;
A
#
# COMPACT_ATOMS: atom_id res chain seq x y z
N MET A 1 -43.96 49.45 73.16
CA MET A 1 -43.49 50.78 73.50
C MET A 1 -43.02 51.44 72.21
N ASN A 2 -43.94 52.13 71.53
CA ASN A 2 -43.93 53.55 71.24
C ASN A 2 -42.65 54.05 70.55
N LEU A 3 -42.64 54.74 69.46
CA LEU A 3 -43.44 55.76 68.77
C LEU A 3 -42.82 55.89 67.35
N SER A 4 -43.50 55.85 66.21
CA SER A 4 -44.17 56.99 65.53
C SER A 4 -43.35 58.27 65.35
N ILE A 5 -43.22 58.72 64.07
CA ILE A 5 -43.47 60.06 63.49
C ILE A 5 -42.97 60.08 62.05
N LYS A 6 -43.82 60.06 61.08
CA LYS A 6 -44.41 61.09 60.18
C LYS A 6 -43.46 62.04 59.43
N SER A 7 -43.53 61.86 58.11
CA SER A 7 -43.79 62.87 57.04
C SER A 7 -42.75 63.97 56.80
N ILE A 8 -42.38 64.15 55.56
CA ILE A 8 -42.84 65.29 54.70
C ILE A 8 -42.31 65.12 53.25
N VAL A 9 -43.23 65.45 52.38
CA VAL A 9 -43.07 65.48 50.91
C VAL A 9 -42.28 66.69 50.47
N TYR A 10 -41.38 66.56 49.52
CA TYR A 10 -41.08 67.68 48.57
C TYR A 10 -40.90 67.08 47.15
N ALA A 11 -41.74 67.59 46.28
CA ALA A 11 -41.69 67.35 44.84
C ALA A 11 -40.58 68.19 44.21
N GLY A 12 -39.73 67.63 43.45
CA GLY A 12 -38.74 68.28 42.61
C GLY A 12 -38.69 67.60 41.26
N CYS A 13 -39.30 68.25 40.25
CA CYS A 13 -39.19 67.88 38.88
C CYS A 13 -37.75 68.03 38.38
N PHE A 14 -37.10 66.93 38.04
CA PHE A 14 -35.90 66.94 37.21
C PHE A 14 -36.19 66.28 35.86
N PHE A 15 -36.17 67.11 34.82
CA PHE A 15 -36.15 66.71 33.44
C PHE A 15 -34.80 65.98 33.18
N SER A 16 -34.80 64.69 33.07
CA SER A 16 -33.64 63.97 32.57
C SER A 16 -33.78 63.69 31.06
N LEU A 17 -32.90 64.34 30.28
CA LEU A 17 -32.70 64.02 28.86
C LEU A 17 -32.20 62.58 28.75
N ILE A 18 -33.03 61.75 28.19
CA ILE A 18 -32.58 60.37 27.79
C ILE A 18 -31.88 60.50 26.44
N SER A 19 -30.52 60.45 26.47
CA SER A 19 -29.69 60.23 25.27
C SER A 19 -29.83 58.79 24.83
N ILE A 20 -30.57 58.56 23.75
CA ILE A 20 -30.62 57.29 23.09
C ILE A 20 -29.28 57.13 22.34
N ALA A 21 -28.31 56.46 22.98
CA ALA A 21 -27.11 55.95 22.29
C ALA A 21 -27.52 54.74 21.45
N SER A 22 -27.69 54.94 20.14
CA SER A 22 -27.77 53.86 19.15
C SER A 22 -26.43 53.09 19.14
N THR A 23 -26.36 52.01 19.88
CA THR A 23 -25.26 51.02 19.70
C THR A 23 -25.44 50.32 18.36
N CYS A 24 -24.73 50.81 17.35
CA CYS A 24 -24.53 50.09 16.11
C CYS A 24 -23.75 48.82 16.45
N GLY A 25 -24.47 47.72 16.73
CA GLY A 25 -23.92 46.42 16.92
C GLY A 25 -23.36 45.97 15.58
N THR A 26 -22.06 46.07 15.38
CA THR A 26 -21.35 45.34 14.34
C THR A 26 -21.51 43.87 14.64
N GLN A 27 -22.45 43.20 13.95
CA GLN A 27 -22.50 41.77 13.90
C GLN A 27 -21.14 41.31 13.35
N ARG A 28 -20.31 40.70 14.19
CA ARG A 28 -19.16 39.95 13.73
C ARG A 28 -19.70 38.91 12.74
N PRO A 29 -19.13 38.82 11.51
CA PRO A 29 -19.50 37.73 10.62
C PRO A 29 -19.25 36.44 11.37
N LEU A 30 -20.27 35.58 11.44
CA LEU A 30 -20.11 34.18 11.87
C LEU A 30 -19.08 33.58 10.94
N ILE A 31 -17.85 33.40 11.42
CA ILE A 31 -16.83 32.57 10.75
C ILE A 31 -17.48 31.22 10.73
N LYS A 32 -17.93 30.80 9.51
CA LYS A 32 -18.40 29.45 9.28
C LYS A 32 -17.26 28.52 9.73
N ALA A 33 -17.52 27.66 10.70
CA ALA A 33 -16.53 26.64 11.06
C ALA A 33 -16.04 25.98 9.75
N PRO A 34 -14.73 25.77 9.56
CA PRO A 34 -14.25 25.09 8.37
C PRO A 34 -15.06 23.81 8.23
N SER A 35 -15.59 23.57 7.03
CA SER A 35 -16.28 22.32 6.74
C SER A 35 -15.31 21.19 7.07
N VAL A 36 -15.69 20.28 7.96
CA VAL A 36 -14.91 19.08 8.23
C VAL A 36 -14.73 18.38 6.88
N TYR A 37 -13.49 18.14 6.49
CA TYR A 37 -13.21 17.42 5.26
C TYR A 37 -13.82 16.01 5.37
N GLU A 38 -14.71 15.67 4.46
CA GLU A 38 -15.36 14.36 4.39
C GLU A 38 -14.63 13.50 3.36
N PHE A 39 -13.81 12.56 3.83
CA PHE A 39 -13.03 11.68 2.98
C PHE A 39 -13.91 10.61 2.37
N SER A 40 -13.96 10.53 1.05
CA SER A 40 -14.70 9.53 0.28
C SER A 40 -13.74 8.54 -0.39
N GLN A 41 -13.74 7.28 0.05
CA GLN A 41 -12.93 6.23 -0.58
C GLN A 41 -13.29 6.04 -2.06
N VAL A 42 -14.58 6.13 -2.40
CA VAL A 42 -15.07 5.97 -3.78
C VAL A 42 -14.55 7.10 -4.67
N GLU A 43 -14.66 8.35 -4.25
CA GLU A 43 -14.24 9.50 -5.06
C GLU A 43 -12.72 9.50 -5.27
N VAL A 44 -11.94 9.28 -4.21
CA VAL A 44 -10.48 9.28 -4.28
C VAL A 44 -9.96 8.13 -5.16
N LEU A 45 -10.53 6.93 -5.01
CA LEU A 45 -10.16 5.78 -5.85
C LEU A 45 -10.53 6.02 -7.32
N THR A 46 -11.74 6.53 -7.59
CA THR A 46 -12.19 6.84 -8.95
C THR A 46 -11.25 7.84 -9.64
N VAL A 47 -10.74 8.83 -8.92
CA VAL A 47 -9.76 9.78 -9.49
C VAL A 47 -8.43 9.09 -9.75
N LEU A 48 -7.88 8.34 -8.78
CA LEU A 48 -6.59 7.67 -8.93
C LEU A 48 -6.59 6.62 -10.04
N ALA A 49 -7.67 5.86 -10.19
CA ALA A 49 -7.83 4.83 -11.21
C ALA A 49 -8.50 5.34 -12.50
N SER A 50 -8.51 6.65 -12.74
CA SER A 50 -9.06 7.22 -13.98
C SER A 50 -8.02 7.26 -15.10
N ASP A 51 -8.48 7.27 -16.34
CA ASP A 51 -7.65 7.45 -17.54
C ASP A 51 -6.84 8.76 -17.52
N ASP A 52 -7.32 9.79 -16.81
CA ASP A 52 -6.62 11.06 -16.63
C ASP A 52 -5.28 10.91 -15.89
N MET A 53 -5.13 9.85 -15.10
CA MET A 53 -3.90 9.49 -14.41
C MET A 53 -2.95 8.63 -15.27
N GLU A 54 -3.33 8.31 -16.51
CA GLU A 54 -2.48 7.65 -17.51
C GLU A 54 -1.81 6.38 -16.95
N GLY A 55 -2.49 5.64 -16.04
CA GLY A 55 -1.96 4.44 -15.40
C GLY A 55 -0.76 4.68 -14.48
N ARG A 56 -0.54 5.89 -14.01
CA ARG A 56 0.39 6.31 -12.94
C ARG A 56 1.83 5.82 -13.03
N GLU A 57 2.32 5.54 -14.23
CA GLU A 57 3.70 5.03 -14.40
C GLU A 57 4.74 5.98 -13.77
N VAL A 58 5.70 5.41 -13.05
CA VAL A 58 6.77 6.16 -12.40
C VAL A 58 7.57 7.01 -13.41
N GLY A 59 7.79 8.27 -13.06
CA GLY A 59 8.53 9.22 -13.92
C GLY A 59 7.77 9.74 -15.13
N LYS A 60 6.50 9.39 -15.31
CA LYS A 60 5.63 9.90 -16.36
C LYS A 60 4.65 10.94 -15.83
N ALA A 61 3.95 11.61 -16.76
CA ALA A 61 3.01 12.68 -16.41
C ALA A 61 1.88 12.18 -15.48
N GLY A 62 1.33 11.00 -15.75
CA GLY A 62 0.29 10.40 -14.92
C GLY A 62 0.75 10.13 -13.50
N GLY A 63 1.96 9.57 -13.31
CA GLY A 63 2.54 9.37 -11.98
C GLY A 63 2.76 10.67 -11.21
N LEU A 64 3.20 11.75 -11.88
CA LEU A 64 3.34 13.07 -11.25
C LEU A 64 1.99 13.68 -10.86
N LYS A 65 0.96 13.57 -11.72
CA LYS A 65 -0.41 14.00 -11.40
C LYS A 65 -0.96 13.25 -10.18
N ALA A 66 -0.73 11.95 -10.10
CA ALA A 66 -1.15 11.13 -8.97
C ALA A 66 -0.45 11.56 -7.68
N ALA A 67 0.85 11.84 -7.71
CA ALA A 67 1.60 12.37 -6.56
C ALA A 67 1.03 13.71 -6.06
N ASP A 68 0.74 14.65 -6.98
CA ASP A 68 0.16 15.95 -6.64
C ASP A 68 -1.27 15.80 -6.08
N PHE A 69 -2.06 14.88 -6.62
CA PHE A 69 -3.40 14.58 -6.11
C PHE A 69 -3.33 13.99 -4.69
N ILE A 70 -2.48 12.99 -4.45
CA ILE A 70 -2.27 12.37 -3.13
C ILE A 70 -1.80 13.43 -2.12
N GLN A 71 -0.88 14.29 -2.49
CA GLN A 71 -0.42 15.40 -1.65
C GLN A 71 -1.57 16.33 -1.28
N SER A 72 -2.48 16.62 -2.22
CA SER A 72 -3.66 17.45 -1.97
C SER A 72 -4.61 16.77 -0.98
N GLU A 73 -4.85 15.46 -1.12
CA GLU A 73 -5.67 14.69 -0.19
C GLU A 73 -5.05 14.64 1.22
N MET A 74 -3.74 14.42 1.33
CA MET A 74 -3.02 14.47 2.60
C MET A 74 -3.15 15.85 3.27
N THR A 75 -3.11 16.92 2.48
CA THR A 75 -3.32 18.29 2.96
C THR A 75 -4.76 18.53 3.45
N ASN A 76 -5.76 18.04 2.69
CA ASN A 76 -7.17 18.14 3.03
C ASN A 76 -7.51 17.39 4.34
N ILE A 77 -6.88 16.24 4.57
CA ILE A 77 -6.97 15.46 5.81
C ILE A 77 -6.34 16.22 7.00
N GLY A 78 -5.43 17.15 6.74
CA GLY A 78 -4.73 17.92 7.78
C GLY A 78 -3.38 17.32 8.19
N LEU A 79 -2.80 16.47 7.35
CA LEU A 79 -1.45 15.91 7.59
C LEU A 79 -0.38 16.99 7.35
N VAL A 80 0.73 16.89 8.09
CA VAL A 80 1.86 17.79 7.91
C VAL A 80 2.92 17.18 6.98
N PRO A 81 3.62 18.02 6.18
CA PRO A 81 4.67 17.53 5.28
C PRO A 81 5.82 16.88 6.05
N LYS A 82 6.32 15.75 5.54
CA LYS A 82 7.43 14.98 6.10
C LYS A 82 8.44 14.54 5.02
N GLY A 83 8.32 15.03 3.81
CA GLY A 83 9.28 14.82 2.74
C GLY A 83 10.51 15.72 2.87
N GLU A 84 11.25 15.87 1.80
CA GLU A 84 12.47 16.66 1.75
C GLU A 84 12.19 18.16 1.84
N ASN A 85 13.16 18.90 2.40
CA ASN A 85 13.12 20.37 2.50
C ASN A 85 11.84 20.93 3.16
N GLY A 86 11.18 20.13 4.01
CA GLY A 86 9.93 20.50 4.67
C GLY A 86 8.70 20.46 3.76
N GLY A 87 8.80 19.83 2.58
CA GLY A 87 7.70 19.54 1.66
C GLY A 87 7.09 18.15 1.88
N PHE A 88 6.17 17.78 0.99
CA PHE A 88 5.56 16.45 0.98
C PHE A 88 6.35 15.44 0.15
N PHE A 89 7.23 15.89 -0.74
CA PHE A 89 7.88 15.02 -1.71
C PHE A 89 9.27 14.60 -1.27
N GLN A 90 9.62 13.37 -1.65
CA GLN A 90 10.97 12.85 -1.64
C GLN A 90 11.28 12.36 -3.05
N ASP A 91 12.13 13.09 -3.76
CA ASP A 91 12.49 12.79 -5.15
C ASP A 91 13.69 11.83 -5.19
N PHE A 92 13.68 10.90 -6.14
CA PHE A 92 14.78 9.97 -6.36
C PHE A 92 14.97 9.65 -7.84
N ASN A 93 16.14 9.09 -8.16
CA ASN A 93 16.46 8.70 -9.53
C ASN A 93 16.92 7.24 -9.54
N PHE A 94 16.47 6.49 -10.53
CA PHE A 94 16.93 5.13 -10.76
C PHE A 94 17.09 4.84 -12.25
N LYS A 95 17.74 3.74 -12.54
CA LYS A 95 17.92 3.21 -13.89
C LYS A 95 17.17 1.89 -13.93
N PRO A 96 16.05 1.79 -14.66
CA PRO A 96 15.38 0.52 -14.84
C PRO A 96 16.38 -0.49 -15.40
N ILE A 97 16.35 -1.70 -14.84
CA ILE A 97 17.07 -2.82 -15.47
C ILE A 97 16.25 -3.15 -16.70
N SER A 98 16.75 -2.80 -17.90
CA SER A 98 16.11 -3.22 -19.14
C SER A 98 16.21 -4.73 -19.24
N VAL A 99 15.17 -5.43 -18.85
CA VAL A 99 14.96 -6.82 -19.25
C VAL A 99 14.56 -6.74 -20.71
N SER A 100 15.52 -6.95 -21.62
CA SER A 100 15.21 -7.01 -23.04
C SER A 100 14.32 -8.23 -23.27
N PRO A 101 13.06 -8.06 -23.76
CA PRO A 101 12.17 -9.20 -23.97
C PRO A 101 12.64 -10.12 -25.10
N HIS A 102 13.68 -9.75 -25.81
CA HIS A 102 14.27 -10.50 -26.92
C HIS A 102 15.79 -10.41 -26.84
N GLY A 103 16.39 -11.39 -26.17
CA GLY A 103 17.78 -11.73 -26.34
C GLY A 103 18.03 -12.26 -27.74
N THR A 104 17.97 -11.43 -28.77
CA THR A 104 18.63 -11.76 -30.03
C THR A 104 20.10 -11.46 -29.83
N ALA A 105 20.86 -12.52 -29.60
CA ALA A 105 22.31 -12.53 -29.77
C ALA A 105 22.63 -12.39 -31.27
N ASP A 106 22.37 -11.21 -31.83
CA ASP A 106 22.91 -10.84 -33.13
C ASP A 106 24.07 -9.88 -32.90
N GLY A 107 25.22 -10.41 -33.19
CA GLY A 107 26.50 -9.74 -33.07
C GLY A 107 26.58 -8.48 -33.87
N ILE A 108 27.35 -7.54 -33.31
CA ILE A 108 27.94 -6.37 -33.96
C ILE A 108 26.95 -5.28 -34.36
N GLY A 109 26.52 -4.53 -33.34
CA GLY A 109 25.99 -3.20 -33.48
C GLY A 109 26.38 -2.37 -32.27
N LEU A 110 27.40 -1.50 -32.38
CA LEU A 110 27.79 -0.50 -31.38
C LEU A 110 26.71 0.59 -31.27
N GLY A 111 25.52 0.21 -30.87
CA GLY A 111 24.51 1.12 -30.37
C GLY A 111 24.65 1.20 -28.84
N GLN A 112 25.19 2.29 -28.34
CA GLN A 112 25.08 2.60 -26.91
C GLN A 112 23.59 2.67 -26.59
N SER A 113 23.04 1.66 -25.94
CA SER A 113 21.73 1.75 -25.31
C SER A 113 21.82 2.90 -24.31
N LYS A 114 21.10 3.98 -24.62
CA LYS A 114 21.06 5.17 -23.77
C LYS A 114 20.37 4.74 -22.48
N VAL A 115 21.13 4.52 -21.43
CA VAL A 115 20.57 4.21 -20.12
C VAL A 115 19.71 5.40 -19.70
N VAL A 116 18.39 5.24 -19.74
CA VAL A 116 17.44 6.28 -19.38
C VAL A 116 17.36 6.31 -17.86
N THR A 117 17.63 7.47 -17.27
CA THR A 117 17.36 7.70 -15.85
C THR A 117 15.89 8.05 -15.69
N VAL A 118 15.19 7.37 -14.81
CA VAL A 118 13.80 7.62 -14.42
C VAL A 118 13.77 8.36 -13.09
N ASN A 119 12.92 9.38 -12.99
CA ASN A 119 12.73 10.17 -11.79
C ASN A 119 11.48 9.68 -11.07
N GLY A 120 11.63 9.12 -9.89
CA GLY A 120 10.53 8.74 -9.00
C GLY A 120 10.31 9.78 -7.92
N ARG A 121 9.16 9.71 -7.25
CA ARG A 121 8.75 10.65 -6.20
C ARG A 121 7.87 9.96 -5.18
N ASN A 122 8.34 9.79 -3.95
CA ASN A 122 7.49 9.40 -2.83
C ASN A 122 6.72 10.62 -2.31
N VAL A 123 5.49 10.41 -1.82
CA VAL A 123 4.70 11.43 -1.13
C VAL A 123 4.68 11.10 0.35
N VAL A 124 5.22 11.98 1.19
CA VAL A 124 5.49 11.71 2.61
C VAL A 124 4.84 12.75 3.50
N SER A 125 4.01 12.31 4.42
CA SER A 125 3.30 13.17 5.36
C SER A 125 3.17 12.52 6.73
N GLY A 126 2.71 13.24 7.74
CA GLY A 126 2.58 12.63 9.06
C GLY A 126 1.71 13.39 10.04
N ILE A 127 1.59 12.81 11.24
CA ILE A 127 0.96 13.39 12.43
C ILE A 127 1.98 13.35 13.55
N ASP A 128 2.27 14.52 14.13
CA ASP A 128 3.14 14.66 15.30
C ASP A 128 2.33 14.76 16.58
N ASN A 129 2.27 13.70 17.34
CA ASN A 129 1.64 13.67 18.67
C ASN A 129 2.63 13.95 19.81
N GLY A 130 3.90 14.24 19.50
CA GLY A 130 4.98 14.34 20.50
C GLY A 130 5.35 13.00 21.14
N ALA A 131 4.96 11.88 20.53
CA ALA A 131 5.22 10.54 21.01
C ALA A 131 6.69 10.12 20.78
N ALA A 132 7.14 9.13 21.58
CA ALA A 132 8.51 8.61 21.48
C ALA A 132 8.75 7.83 20.18
N HIS A 133 7.72 7.17 19.66
CA HIS A 133 7.81 6.25 18.53
C HIS A 133 6.82 6.60 17.42
N THR A 134 7.11 6.10 16.22
CA THR A 134 6.32 6.35 15.00
C THR A 134 5.85 5.03 14.40
N ILE A 135 4.59 4.98 13.96
CA ILE A 135 4.07 3.93 13.08
C ILE A 135 4.15 4.47 11.65
N VAL A 136 4.77 3.70 10.74
CA VAL A 136 4.75 3.98 9.30
C VAL A 136 3.58 3.24 8.67
N ILE A 137 2.84 3.91 7.80
CA ILE A 137 1.73 3.33 7.05
C ILE A 137 1.97 3.67 5.58
N GLY A 138 2.03 2.66 4.73
CA GLY A 138 2.44 2.83 3.34
C GLY A 138 1.57 2.08 2.34
N ALA A 139 1.62 2.56 1.09
CA ALA A 139 1.09 1.92 -0.10
C ALA A 139 1.82 2.50 -1.30
N HIS A 140 2.09 1.71 -2.35
CA HIS A 140 2.59 2.30 -3.59
C HIS A 140 1.44 2.90 -4.40
N TYR A 141 1.75 3.91 -5.22
CA TYR A 141 0.75 4.58 -6.05
C TYR A 141 1.05 4.50 -7.55
N ASP A 142 2.26 4.10 -7.91
CA ASP A 142 2.61 3.86 -9.30
C ASP A 142 1.96 2.57 -9.82
N HIS A 143 1.82 2.50 -11.16
CA HIS A 143 1.38 1.32 -11.88
C HIS A 143 1.97 1.33 -13.29
N LEU A 144 1.43 0.55 -14.23
CA LEU A 144 2.08 0.17 -15.48
C LEU A 144 1.89 1.16 -16.65
N GLY A 145 1.24 2.31 -16.44
CA GLY A 145 1.03 3.30 -17.49
C GLY A 145 0.20 2.78 -18.66
N TYR A 146 0.75 2.89 -19.87
CA TYR A 146 0.14 2.37 -21.09
C TYR A 146 0.49 0.90 -21.37
N GLY A 147 1.04 0.20 -20.37
CA GLY A 147 1.55 -1.16 -20.47
C GLY A 147 3.06 -1.17 -20.78
N ASN A 148 3.81 -1.63 -19.79
CA ASN A 148 5.26 -1.84 -19.87
C ASN A 148 5.58 -3.34 -19.89
N GLU A 149 6.84 -3.71 -19.67
CA GLU A 149 7.33 -5.10 -19.66
C GLU A 149 6.70 -6.00 -18.60
N PHE A 150 6.05 -5.41 -17.57
CA PHE A 150 5.37 -6.14 -16.50
C PHE A 150 3.88 -6.38 -16.80
N SER A 151 3.36 -5.82 -17.89
CA SER A 151 1.97 -6.03 -18.29
C SER A 151 1.69 -7.47 -18.69
N LEU A 152 0.58 -8.02 -18.20
CA LEU A 152 0.04 -9.32 -18.60
C LEU A 152 -1.01 -9.21 -19.72
N PHE A 153 -1.21 -8.01 -20.27
CA PHE A 153 -2.10 -7.76 -21.40
C PHE A 153 -1.35 -7.92 -22.72
N LYS A 154 -1.92 -8.69 -23.65
CA LYS A 154 -1.29 -9.00 -24.95
C LYS A 154 -1.89 -8.21 -26.12
N GLY A 155 -2.74 -7.26 -25.83
CA GLY A 155 -3.30 -6.36 -26.84
C GLY A 155 -2.35 -5.24 -27.22
N ASP A 156 -2.87 -4.31 -28.03
CA ASP A 156 -2.20 -3.04 -28.28
C ASP A 156 -2.06 -2.22 -26.98
N SER A 157 -1.22 -1.18 -27.00
CA SER A 157 -1.02 -0.29 -25.86
C SER A 157 -2.36 0.23 -25.34
N ALA A 158 -2.60 0.07 -24.04
CA ALA A 158 -3.82 0.49 -23.33
C ALA A 158 -3.46 1.01 -21.94
N ILE A 159 -4.27 1.91 -21.38
CA ILE A 159 -4.05 2.42 -20.04
C ILE A 159 -4.31 1.29 -19.05
N HIS A 160 -3.39 1.10 -18.11
CA HIS A 160 -3.51 0.18 -16.97
C HIS A 160 -3.88 1.02 -15.76
N ASN A 161 -5.18 1.14 -15.47
CA ASN A 161 -5.67 2.00 -14.40
C ASN A 161 -5.29 1.53 -13.00
N GLY A 162 -5.05 0.23 -12.79
CA GLY A 162 -4.57 -0.32 -11.52
C GLY A 162 -5.45 0.09 -10.35
N ALA A 163 -6.76 -0.19 -10.43
CA ALA A 163 -7.71 0.22 -9.41
C ALA A 163 -7.48 -0.55 -8.10
N ASP A 164 -7.24 -1.86 -8.20
CA ASP A 164 -6.82 -2.64 -7.04
C ASP A 164 -5.30 -2.54 -6.83
N ASP A 165 -4.53 -2.58 -7.89
CA ASP A 165 -3.07 -2.51 -7.88
C ASP A 165 -2.56 -1.11 -8.35
N ASN A 166 -2.28 -0.11 -7.48
CA ASN A 166 -2.59 -0.19 -6.05
C ASN A 166 -3.28 1.11 -5.58
N ALA A 167 -4.26 1.61 -6.38
CA ALA A 167 -5.08 2.74 -5.93
C ALA A 167 -5.88 2.36 -4.67
N SER A 168 -6.28 1.07 -4.51
CA SER A 168 -7.00 0.57 -3.34
C SER A 168 -6.20 0.72 -2.06
N GLY A 169 -4.91 0.38 -2.08
CA GLY A 169 -4.00 0.53 -0.94
C GLY A 169 -3.78 1.99 -0.55
N VAL A 170 -3.58 2.86 -1.54
CA VAL A 170 -3.45 4.32 -1.29
C VAL A 170 -4.70 4.86 -0.61
N VAL A 171 -5.88 4.47 -1.08
CA VAL A 171 -7.17 4.92 -0.52
C VAL A 171 -7.38 4.36 0.88
N ALA A 172 -6.99 3.12 1.16
CA ALA A 172 -7.02 2.54 2.51
C ALA A 172 -6.11 3.33 3.47
N MET A 173 -4.87 3.63 3.05
CA MET A 173 -3.92 4.43 3.81
C MET A 173 -4.47 5.83 4.13
N LEU A 174 -5.00 6.54 3.13
CA LEU A 174 -5.57 7.90 3.30
C LEU A 174 -6.82 7.87 4.19
N LYS A 175 -7.68 6.85 4.06
CA LYS A 175 -8.85 6.68 4.95
C LYS A 175 -8.42 6.47 6.39
N LEU A 176 -7.41 5.64 6.64
CA LEU A 176 -6.86 5.42 7.97
C LEU A 176 -6.25 6.72 8.52
N ALA A 177 -5.53 7.50 7.70
CA ALA A 177 -5.01 8.80 8.07
C ALA A 177 -6.13 9.77 8.49
N ASN A 178 -7.23 9.83 7.72
CA ASN A 178 -8.40 10.65 8.05
C ASN A 178 -9.05 10.22 9.38
N THR A 179 -9.15 8.92 9.63
CA THR A 179 -9.67 8.41 10.91
C THR A 179 -8.77 8.80 12.08
N ILE A 180 -7.46 8.60 11.97
CA ILE A 180 -6.49 8.93 13.01
C ILE A 180 -6.52 10.45 13.31
N THR A 181 -6.58 11.29 12.28
CA THR A 181 -6.66 12.74 12.46
C THR A 181 -7.96 13.17 13.14
N SER A 182 -9.11 12.60 12.72
CA SER A 182 -10.43 12.97 13.25
C SER A 182 -10.71 12.45 14.65
N GLN A 183 -10.00 11.39 15.08
CA GLN A 183 -10.13 10.74 16.40
C GLN A 183 -8.80 10.78 17.17
N SER A 184 -8.06 11.87 17.06
CA SER A 184 -6.68 12.01 17.55
C SER A 184 -6.51 11.63 19.02
N GLU A 185 -7.56 11.81 19.86
CA GLU A 185 -7.53 11.40 21.28
C GLU A 185 -7.38 9.90 21.51
N LYS A 186 -7.77 9.08 20.52
CA LYS A 186 -7.62 7.62 20.57
C LYS A 186 -6.29 7.13 20.00
N PHE A 187 -5.60 7.97 19.23
CA PHE A 187 -4.42 7.61 18.44
C PHE A 187 -3.19 8.44 18.82
N ASN A 188 -3.00 8.76 20.11
CA ASN A 188 -1.98 9.72 20.55
C ASN A 188 -0.72 9.07 21.16
N ALA A 189 -0.65 7.74 21.29
CA ALA A 189 0.53 7.06 21.83
C ALA A 189 1.71 7.01 20.84
N TYR A 190 1.45 7.21 19.55
CA TYR A 190 2.45 7.23 18.50
C TYR A 190 2.37 8.49 17.65
N ASN A 191 3.48 8.86 17.01
CA ASN A 191 3.46 9.66 15.80
C ASN A 191 3.13 8.75 14.61
N TYR A 192 2.66 9.32 13.52
CA TYR A 192 2.33 8.56 12.30
C TYR A 192 3.06 9.14 11.10
N LEU A 193 3.56 8.27 10.24
CA LEU A 193 4.11 8.63 8.95
C LEU A 193 3.35 7.88 7.86
N PHE A 194 2.78 8.63 6.92
CA PHE A 194 2.07 8.09 5.77
C PHE A 194 2.91 8.30 4.53
N ILE A 195 3.17 7.22 3.78
CA ILE A 195 4.02 7.27 2.60
C ILE A 195 3.29 6.60 1.43
N ALA A 196 3.04 7.37 0.37
CA ALA A 196 2.71 6.80 -0.92
C ALA A 196 4.02 6.61 -1.71
N PHE A 197 4.41 5.35 -1.92
CA PHE A 197 5.64 5.00 -2.61
C PHE A 197 5.48 5.05 -4.13
N SER A 198 6.58 5.30 -4.84
CA SER A 198 6.64 5.26 -6.30
C SER A 198 7.74 4.30 -6.75
N GLY A 199 7.53 3.63 -7.89
CA GLY A 199 8.49 2.69 -8.45
C GLY A 199 8.53 1.35 -7.73
N GLU A 200 7.44 0.94 -7.11
CA GLU A 200 7.25 -0.39 -6.54
C GLU A 200 7.33 -1.43 -7.65
N GLU A 201 6.60 -1.22 -8.73
CA GLU A 201 6.50 -2.07 -9.92
C GLU A 201 7.87 -2.34 -10.60
N TYR A 202 8.83 -1.47 -10.37
CA TYR A 202 10.22 -1.63 -10.82
C TYR A 202 11.15 -2.27 -9.79
N GLY A 203 10.59 -2.87 -8.73
CA GLY A 203 11.31 -3.60 -7.69
C GLY A 203 11.56 -2.78 -6.43
N LEU A 204 10.52 -2.23 -5.82
CA LEU A 204 10.51 -1.57 -4.51
C LEU A 204 11.42 -0.33 -4.45
N ILE A 205 11.61 0.37 -5.58
CA ILE A 205 12.62 1.44 -5.69
C ILE A 205 12.36 2.56 -4.68
N GLY A 206 11.10 3.02 -4.56
CA GLY A 206 10.73 4.13 -3.69
C GLY A 206 10.88 3.83 -2.21
N SER A 207 10.42 2.68 -1.76
CA SER A 207 10.56 2.26 -0.37
C SER A 207 12.02 1.96 0.01
N ASN A 208 12.79 1.34 -0.89
CA ASN A 208 14.23 1.16 -0.73
C ASN A 208 14.97 2.50 -0.63
N HIS A 209 14.58 3.48 -1.48
CA HIS A 209 15.15 4.82 -1.42
C HIS A 209 14.84 5.48 -0.09
N PHE A 210 13.57 5.41 0.37
CA PHE A 210 13.17 6.00 1.64
C PHE A 210 13.95 5.42 2.82
N VAL A 211 14.09 4.10 2.90
CA VAL A 211 14.81 3.44 4.00
C VAL A 211 16.31 3.79 3.99
N LYS A 212 16.92 3.95 2.81
CA LYS A 212 18.34 4.34 2.68
C LYS A 212 18.58 5.83 2.89
N ASN A 213 17.59 6.68 2.61
CA ASN A 213 17.66 8.15 2.70
C ASN A 213 16.44 8.68 3.47
N PRO A 214 16.24 8.29 4.73
CA PRO A 214 15.02 8.57 5.45
C PRO A 214 14.88 10.06 5.77
N THR A 215 13.64 10.56 5.69
CA THR A 215 13.32 11.94 6.08
C THR A 215 13.00 12.08 7.57
N ILE A 216 12.95 10.96 8.29
CA ILE A 216 12.78 10.87 9.74
C ILE A 216 13.85 9.97 10.38
N ASP A 217 13.93 9.96 11.69
CA ASP A 217 14.79 9.05 12.44
C ASP A 217 14.17 7.65 12.50
N LEU A 218 14.69 6.71 11.68
CA LEU A 218 14.18 5.33 11.61
C LEU A 218 14.35 4.56 12.93
N THR A 219 15.28 4.96 13.81
CA THR A 219 15.45 4.29 15.11
C THR A 219 14.23 4.47 16.01
N LYS A 220 13.37 5.46 15.71
CA LYS A 220 12.11 5.72 16.40
C LYS A 220 10.91 5.02 15.75
N VAL A 221 11.07 4.39 14.61
CA VAL A 221 9.99 3.63 13.99
C VAL A 221 9.73 2.37 14.82
N SER A 222 8.47 2.16 15.17
CA SER A 222 8.00 0.98 15.90
C SER A 222 7.67 -0.16 14.95
N CYS A 223 6.95 0.15 13.88
CA CYS A 223 6.56 -0.81 12.85
C CYS A 223 6.13 -0.11 11.57
N MET A 224 5.99 -0.90 10.50
CA MET A 224 5.40 -0.46 9.22
C MET A 224 4.23 -1.35 8.85
N LEU A 225 3.11 -0.72 8.45
CA LEU A 225 1.88 -1.35 7.97
C LEU A 225 1.74 -1.01 6.48
N ASN A 226 1.64 -2.02 5.62
CA ASN A 226 1.59 -1.87 4.18
C ASN A 226 0.25 -2.33 3.61
N PHE A 227 -0.33 -1.51 2.74
CA PHE A 227 -1.52 -1.87 1.97
C PHE A 227 -1.15 -2.07 0.51
N ASP A 228 -1.49 -3.24 -0.02
CA ASP A 228 -1.30 -3.53 -1.43
C ASP A 228 -2.37 -4.50 -1.90
N MET A 229 -3.14 -4.09 -2.94
CA MET A 229 -4.27 -4.83 -3.49
C MET A 229 -5.29 -5.27 -2.41
N VAL A 230 -5.93 -4.29 -1.78
CA VAL A 230 -6.90 -4.51 -0.69
C VAL A 230 -8.36 -4.24 -1.09
N GLY A 231 -8.62 -4.00 -2.38
CA GLY A 231 -9.92 -3.63 -2.92
C GLY A 231 -10.74 -4.80 -3.50
N ARG A 232 -10.20 -6.02 -3.54
CA ARG A 232 -10.86 -7.18 -4.17
C ARG A 232 -11.16 -8.32 -3.18
N LEU A 233 -11.55 -7.96 -1.93
CA LEU A 233 -11.96 -8.94 -0.93
C LEU A 233 -13.04 -9.87 -1.50
N LYS A 234 -12.77 -11.17 -1.50
CA LYS A 234 -13.62 -12.22 -2.06
C LYS A 234 -14.74 -12.60 -1.07
N GLU A 235 -15.74 -13.35 -1.53
CA GLU A 235 -16.91 -13.76 -0.72
C GLU A 235 -16.56 -14.63 0.50
N ASP A 236 -15.44 -15.37 0.45
CA ASP A 236 -14.95 -16.17 1.56
C ASP A 236 -14.26 -15.34 2.66
N ASN A 237 -14.17 -14.01 2.48
CA ASN A 237 -13.51 -13.06 3.37
C ASN A 237 -12.07 -13.44 3.72
N ALA A 238 -11.34 -14.11 2.83
CA ALA A 238 -9.94 -14.42 3.03
C ALA A 238 -9.08 -13.15 2.88
N LEU A 239 -8.24 -12.89 3.89
CA LEU A 239 -7.31 -11.76 3.95
C LEU A 239 -5.93 -12.28 4.32
N ALA A 240 -4.94 -12.05 3.47
CA ALA A 240 -3.55 -12.33 3.79
C ALA A 240 -2.97 -11.24 4.69
N VAL A 241 -2.19 -11.69 5.68
CA VAL A 241 -1.43 -10.83 6.58
C VAL A 241 0.00 -11.39 6.63
N TYR A 242 0.90 -10.74 5.89
CA TYR A 242 2.31 -11.14 5.82
C TYR A 242 3.14 -10.39 6.85
N GLY A 243 4.25 -10.99 7.26
CA GLY A 243 5.16 -10.39 8.22
C GLY A 243 4.77 -10.60 9.69
N ASN A 244 3.75 -11.44 9.97
CA ASN A 244 3.31 -11.67 11.34
C ASN A 244 4.38 -12.35 12.24
N GLY A 245 5.42 -12.96 11.66
CA GLY A 245 6.59 -13.46 12.39
C GLY A 245 7.62 -12.39 12.76
N THR A 246 7.50 -11.15 12.25
CA THR A 246 8.50 -10.08 12.42
C THR A 246 8.44 -9.38 13.79
N SER A 247 7.46 -9.71 14.62
CA SER A 247 7.39 -9.33 16.03
C SER A 247 6.57 -10.33 16.83
N PRO A 248 6.94 -10.64 18.07
CA PRO A 248 6.24 -11.63 18.89
C PRO A 248 4.81 -11.24 19.24
N VAL A 249 4.44 -9.97 19.10
CA VAL A 249 3.09 -9.48 19.47
C VAL A 249 2.08 -9.55 18.31
N TRP A 250 2.54 -9.75 17.07
CA TRP A 250 1.68 -9.60 15.91
C TRP A 250 0.50 -10.56 15.88
N THR A 251 0.75 -11.85 16.12
CA THR A 251 -0.32 -12.86 16.06
C THR A 251 -1.46 -12.55 17.02
N ASP A 252 -1.15 -12.14 18.25
CA ASP A 252 -2.16 -11.81 19.26
C ASP A 252 -2.92 -10.52 18.89
N ILE A 253 -2.21 -9.47 18.48
CA ILE A 253 -2.79 -8.18 18.08
C ILE A 253 -3.74 -8.35 16.88
N VAL A 254 -3.28 -9.06 15.85
CA VAL A 254 -4.04 -9.29 14.61
C VAL A 254 -5.29 -10.13 14.89
N ASN A 255 -5.18 -11.18 15.71
CA ASN A 255 -6.34 -12.01 16.09
C ASN A 255 -7.34 -11.25 16.96
N GLU A 256 -6.85 -10.42 17.90
CA GLU A 256 -7.72 -9.56 18.73
C GLU A 256 -8.50 -8.56 17.85
N ALA A 257 -7.84 -7.91 16.91
CA ALA A 257 -8.47 -6.96 15.99
C ALA A 257 -9.45 -7.64 15.02
N ASN A 258 -9.17 -8.88 14.62
CA ASN A 258 -9.99 -9.61 13.65
C ASN A 258 -11.39 -9.92 14.16
N GLN A 259 -11.52 -10.32 15.41
CA GLN A 259 -12.81 -10.69 16.01
C GLN A 259 -13.65 -11.65 15.13
N GLY A 260 -13.00 -12.46 14.30
CA GLY A 260 -13.66 -13.39 13.39
C GLY A 260 -14.24 -12.77 12.11
N LYS A 261 -13.90 -11.53 11.77
CA LYS A 261 -14.38 -10.84 10.56
C LYS A 261 -13.80 -11.46 9.28
N PHE A 262 -12.53 -11.84 9.31
CA PHE A 262 -11.79 -12.37 8.16
C PHE A 262 -11.29 -13.80 8.43
N LYS A 263 -11.23 -14.60 7.37
CA LYS A 263 -10.39 -15.79 7.31
C LYS A 263 -8.96 -15.33 7.07
N LEU A 264 -8.18 -15.20 8.15
CA LEU A 264 -6.80 -14.74 8.05
C LEU A 264 -5.90 -15.84 7.47
N VAL A 265 -5.05 -15.45 6.50
CA VAL A 265 -3.99 -16.27 5.94
C VAL A 265 -2.67 -15.62 6.35
N PHE A 266 -1.95 -16.26 7.28
CA PHE A 266 -0.70 -15.72 7.80
C PHE A 266 0.49 -16.22 6.99
N GLU A 267 1.46 -15.30 6.76
CA GLU A 267 2.80 -15.60 6.29
C GLU A 267 3.79 -14.95 7.25
N GLU A 268 4.65 -15.77 7.88
CA GLU A 268 5.58 -15.29 8.92
C GLU A 268 6.68 -14.38 8.35
N SER A 269 7.10 -14.62 7.10
CA SER A 269 8.20 -13.89 6.47
C SER A 269 7.94 -12.39 6.40
N GLY A 270 8.95 -11.61 6.77
CA GLY A 270 8.98 -10.17 6.53
C GLY A 270 9.41 -9.80 5.11
N VAL A 271 9.89 -10.78 4.33
CA VAL A 271 10.19 -10.62 2.90
C VAL A 271 8.96 -11.03 2.09
N GLY A 272 8.52 -10.16 1.20
CA GLY A 272 7.38 -10.40 0.33
C GLY A 272 7.39 -9.47 -0.89
N PRO A 273 6.36 -9.56 -1.73
CA PRO A 273 6.34 -8.88 -3.02
C PRO A 273 5.83 -7.44 -2.95
N SER A 274 6.08 -6.71 -1.87
CA SER A 274 5.67 -5.30 -1.73
C SER A 274 6.58 -4.52 -0.78
N ASP A 275 6.32 -3.23 -0.62
CA ASP A 275 7.16 -2.22 0.06
C ASP A 275 7.52 -2.52 1.53
N HIS A 276 6.72 -3.31 2.24
CA HIS A 276 7.04 -3.76 3.62
C HIS A 276 8.40 -4.45 3.70
N THR A 277 8.82 -5.12 2.64
CA THR A 277 10.11 -5.79 2.54
C THR A 277 11.29 -4.84 2.78
N SER A 278 11.22 -3.61 2.24
CA SER A 278 12.28 -2.62 2.43
C SER A 278 12.47 -2.25 3.91
N PHE A 279 11.37 -2.15 4.67
CA PHE A 279 11.40 -1.86 6.10
C PHE A 279 11.85 -3.06 6.94
N TYR A 280 11.39 -4.25 6.59
CA TYR A 280 11.85 -5.48 7.24
C TYR A 280 13.36 -5.65 7.11
N LEU A 281 13.93 -5.40 5.92
CA LEU A 281 15.38 -5.48 5.68
C LEU A 281 16.20 -4.41 6.44
N ALA A 282 15.52 -3.44 7.02
CA ALA A 282 16.09 -2.44 7.92
C ALA A 282 15.73 -2.72 9.39
N ASP A 283 15.48 -3.97 9.74
CA ASP A 283 15.21 -4.47 11.08
C ASP A 283 13.98 -3.83 11.76
N MET A 284 12.91 -3.58 10.99
CA MET A 284 11.63 -3.07 11.50
C MET A 284 10.54 -4.13 11.43
N PRO A 285 9.72 -4.29 12.47
CA PRO A 285 8.51 -5.11 12.41
C PRO A 285 7.57 -4.61 11.32
N VAL A 286 6.99 -5.53 10.53
CA VAL A 286 6.11 -5.18 9.42
C VAL A 286 4.85 -6.04 9.41
N LEU A 287 3.75 -5.48 8.89
CA LEU A 287 2.61 -6.24 8.39
C LEU A 287 2.26 -5.74 6.99
N HIS A 288 1.88 -6.66 6.13
CA HIS A 288 1.38 -6.37 4.80
C HIS A 288 0.02 -7.04 4.60
N PHE A 289 -0.95 -6.26 4.13
CA PHE A 289 -2.35 -6.66 3.95
C PHE A 289 -2.65 -6.80 2.46
N PHE A 290 -3.25 -7.95 2.08
CA PHE A 290 -3.46 -8.32 0.69
C PHE A 290 -4.73 -9.19 0.55
N THR A 291 -5.62 -8.86 -0.40
CA THR A 291 -6.87 -9.62 -0.63
C THR A 291 -6.73 -10.74 -1.67
N GLY A 292 -5.53 -10.95 -2.18
CA GLY A 292 -5.22 -11.96 -3.17
C GLY A 292 -5.23 -11.43 -4.61
N GLN A 293 -4.49 -12.09 -5.47
CA GLN A 293 -4.50 -11.79 -6.90
C GLN A 293 -5.84 -12.14 -7.54
N HIS A 294 -6.09 -11.54 -8.70
CA HIS A 294 -7.28 -11.72 -9.51
C HIS A 294 -6.93 -11.72 -11.00
N GLU A 295 -7.88 -12.12 -11.83
CA GLU A 295 -7.69 -12.26 -13.27
C GLU A 295 -7.33 -10.96 -14.02
N ASP A 296 -7.59 -9.80 -13.38
CA ASP A 296 -7.32 -8.47 -13.94
C ASP A 296 -5.94 -7.92 -13.56
N TYR A 297 -5.17 -8.63 -12.71
CA TYR A 297 -3.85 -8.21 -12.26
C TYR A 297 -2.93 -7.87 -13.43
N HIS A 298 -2.29 -6.70 -13.39
CA HIS A 298 -1.41 -6.16 -14.43
C HIS A 298 -2.07 -6.08 -15.83
N LYS A 299 -3.38 -5.80 -15.86
CA LYS A 299 -4.15 -5.64 -17.12
C LYS A 299 -4.97 -4.35 -17.11
N PRO A 300 -5.32 -3.82 -18.30
CA PRO A 300 -6.21 -2.66 -18.42
C PRO A 300 -7.59 -2.86 -17.81
N SER A 301 -7.96 -4.12 -17.51
CA SER A 301 -9.25 -4.46 -16.93
C SER A 301 -9.29 -4.35 -15.39
N ASP A 302 -8.19 -3.95 -14.73
CA ASP A 302 -8.19 -3.61 -13.30
C ASP A 302 -8.72 -2.19 -13.10
N ASP A 303 -10.04 -2.08 -13.14
CA ASP A 303 -10.79 -0.83 -13.13
C ASP A 303 -11.70 -0.67 -11.89
N VAL A 304 -12.12 0.58 -11.64
CA VAL A 304 -12.87 0.99 -10.44
C VAL A 304 -14.19 0.22 -10.25
N GLU A 305 -14.84 -0.18 -11.35
CA GLU A 305 -16.12 -0.92 -11.33
C GLU A 305 -15.99 -2.31 -10.69
N LYS A 306 -14.79 -2.83 -10.59
CA LYS A 306 -14.50 -4.14 -10.01
C LYS A 306 -14.13 -4.10 -8.54
N ILE A 307 -13.98 -2.92 -7.96
CA ILE A 307 -13.62 -2.75 -6.56
C ILE A 307 -14.79 -3.10 -5.64
N ASN A 308 -14.53 -3.95 -4.65
CA ASN A 308 -15.42 -4.22 -3.54
C ASN A 308 -15.23 -3.15 -2.45
N PHE A 309 -15.93 -2.02 -2.56
CA PHE A 309 -15.81 -0.90 -1.62
C PHE A 309 -16.20 -1.26 -0.17
N GLU A 310 -17.16 -2.16 0.03
CA GLU A 310 -17.51 -2.64 1.37
C GLU A 310 -16.39 -3.53 1.95
N GLY A 311 -15.76 -4.34 1.11
CA GLY A 311 -14.56 -5.11 1.46
C GLY A 311 -13.38 -4.19 1.81
N LEU A 312 -13.10 -3.19 0.97
CA LEU A 312 -12.04 -2.19 1.20
C LEU A 312 -12.23 -1.44 2.53
N LYS A 313 -13.47 -1.02 2.80
CA LYS A 313 -13.84 -0.39 4.08
C LYS A 313 -13.63 -1.33 5.26
N SER A 314 -13.98 -2.60 5.10
CA SER A 314 -13.83 -3.61 6.14
C SER A 314 -12.37 -3.90 6.46
N VAL A 315 -11.51 -4.01 5.42
CA VAL A 315 -10.06 -4.19 5.58
C VAL A 315 -9.43 -2.96 6.24
N THR A 316 -9.79 -1.75 5.80
CA THR A 316 -9.29 -0.51 6.42
C THR A 316 -9.68 -0.43 7.90
N GLY A 317 -10.94 -0.77 8.25
CA GLY A 317 -11.42 -0.81 9.64
C GLY A 317 -10.71 -1.86 10.49
N PHE A 318 -10.35 -2.99 9.91
CA PHE A 318 -9.54 -4.00 10.59
C PHE A 318 -8.13 -3.49 10.93
N VAL A 319 -7.48 -2.78 10.00
CA VAL A 319 -6.16 -2.20 10.27
C VAL A 319 -6.27 -1.03 11.26
N GLU A 320 -7.38 -0.27 11.27
CA GLU A 320 -7.68 0.71 12.32
C GLU A 320 -7.73 0.03 13.70
N ASP A 321 -8.41 -1.11 13.82
CA ASP A 321 -8.48 -1.89 15.07
C ASP A 321 -7.08 -2.39 15.52
N ILE A 322 -6.20 -2.78 14.56
CA ILE A 322 -4.79 -3.10 14.85
C ILE A 322 -4.06 -1.88 15.41
N VAL A 323 -4.17 -0.71 14.75
CA VAL A 323 -3.52 0.52 15.21
C VAL A 323 -4.03 0.95 16.58
N LEU A 324 -5.33 0.75 16.88
CA LEU A 324 -5.89 0.97 18.20
C LEU A 324 -5.31 0.01 19.24
N ALA A 325 -5.17 -1.26 18.91
CA ALA A 325 -4.54 -2.23 19.80
C ALA A 325 -3.07 -1.90 20.11
N LEU A 326 -2.36 -1.32 19.14
CA LEU A 326 -0.98 -0.87 19.34
C LEU A 326 -0.85 0.30 20.34
N GLN A 327 -1.92 1.13 20.56
CA GLN A 327 -1.84 2.28 21.46
C GLN A 327 -1.47 1.94 22.90
N ARG A 328 -1.60 0.69 23.31
CA ARG A 328 -1.25 0.20 24.66
C ARG A 328 0.20 -0.31 24.78
N LEU A 329 0.93 -0.33 23.66
CA LEU A 329 2.30 -0.84 23.59
C LEU A 329 3.30 0.31 23.47
N GLU A 330 4.55 0.02 23.81
CA GLU A 330 5.70 0.84 23.49
C GLU A 330 6.25 0.46 22.10
N LYS A 331 7.55 0.67 21.86
CA LYS A 331 8.20 0.22 20.62
C LYS A 331 8.14 -1.31 20.51
N LEU A 332 7.74 -1.82 19.35
CA LEU A 332 7.70 -3.26 19.11
C LEU A 332 9.12 -3.86 19.01
N GLU A 333 9.27 -5.07 19.51
CA GLU A 333 10.47 -5.86 19.35
C GLU A 333 10.50 -6.47 17.94
N PHE A 334 11.63 -6.30 17.24
CA PHE A 334 11.87 -6.92 15.94
C PHE A 334 12.34 -8.35 16.10
N THR A 335 11.74 -9.24 15.33
CA THR A 335 12.17 -10.64 15.19
C THR A 335 12.55 -10.88 13.74
N LYS A 336 13.79 -11.34 13.52
CA LYS A 336 14.20 -11.77 12.19
C LYS A 336 13.54 -13.11 11.86
N THR A 337 12.80 -13.15 10.77
CA THR A 337 12.15 -14.37 10.28
C THR A 337 13.17 -15.28 9.58
N LYS A 338 12.83 -16.54 9.41
CA LYS A 338 13.63 -17.48 8.61
C LYS A 338 13.39 -17.17 7.14
N ASP A 339 14.05 -16.14 6.65
CA ASP A 339 14.06 -15.87 5.23
C ASP A 339 15.07 -16.82 4.60
N SER A 340 14.64 -17.59 3.62
CA SER A 340 15.58 -18.22 2.71
C SER A 340 16.44 -17.11 2.10
N SER A 341 17.73 -17.23 2.30
CA SER A 341 18.72 -16.19 2.05
C SER A 341 18.55 -15.52 0.69
N ARG A 342 18.32 -14.22 0.70
CA ARG A 342 18.29 -13.34 -0.48
C ARG A 342 19.66 -13.14 -1.13
N GLU A 343 20.65 -13.98 -0.79
CA GLU A 343 22.01 -13.72 -1.27
C GLU A 343 22.16 -13.73 -2.80
N ASP A 344 21.17 -14.24 -3.58
CA ASP A 344 21.22 -14.19 -5.06
C ASP A 344 19.85 -14.46 -5.75
N MET A 345 18.75 -13.82 -5.33
CA MET A 345 17.50 -13.92 -6.11
C MET A 345 17.50 -12.95 -7.30
N SER A 346 18.43 -13.08 -8.21
CA SER A 346 18.26 -12.60 -9.58
C SER A 346 17.61 -13.73 -10.38
N PHE A 347 16.29 -13.65 -10.59
CA PHE A 347 15.61 -14.57 -11.48
C PHE A 347 16.14 -14.38 -12.89
N LYS A 348 16.80 -15.40 -13.42
CA LYS A 348 17.28 -15.45 -14.81
C LYS A 348 16.23 -16.01 -15.74
N VAL A 349 15.19 -16.63 -15.18
CA VAL A 349 14.12 -17.31 -15.91
C VAL A 349 12.77 -17.06 -15.26
N THR A 350 11.70 -17.24 -16.04
CA THR A 350 10.34 -17.19 -15.55
C THR A 350 9.53 -18.37 -16.03
N LEU A 351 8.61 -18.86 -15.22
CA LEU A 351 7.60 -19.82 -15.65
C LEU A 351 6.47 -19.15 -16.45
N GLY A 352 6.24 -17.85 -16.20
CA GLY A 352 5.17 -17.08 -16.84
C GLY A 352 3.79 -17.48 -16.31
N VAL A 353 3.67 -17.62 -15.00
CA VAL A 353 2.41 -17.87 -14.30
C VAL A 353 2.09 -16.73 -13.33
N VAL A 354 0.82 -16.61 -13.01
CA VAL A 354 0.32 -15.78 -11.90
C VAL A 354 0.17 -16.71 -10.71
N PRO A 355 1.00 -16.58 -9.67
CA PRO A 355 0.90 -17.40 -8.47
C PRO A 355 -0.33 -17.03 -7.64
N ASP A 356 -0.91 -18.01 -6.98
CA ASP A 356 -1.93 -17.80 -5.97
C ASP A 356 -1.27 -17.65 -4.59
N TYR A 357 -1.06 -16.41 -4.16
CA TYR A 357 -0.45 -16.08 -2.86
C TYR A 357 -1.34 -16.41 -1.65
N MET A 358 -2.61 -16.75 -1.87
CA MET A 358 -3.54 -17.16 -0.81
C MET A 358 -3.55 -18.68 -0.58
N PHE A 359 -2.83 -19.44 -1.40
CA PHE A 359 -2.77 -20.89 -1.31
C PHE A 359 -1.68 -21.35 -0.34
N THR A 360 -2.06 -22.13 0.69
CA THR A 360 -1.16 -22.58 1.76
C THR A 360 -1.12 -24.11 1.96
N GLU A 361 -1.72 -24.89 1.03
CA GLU A 361 -1.86 -26.35 1.19
C GLU A 361 -0.69 -27.15 0.61
N GLY A 362 0.48 -26.54 0.48
CA GLY A 362 1.71 -27.16 -0.04
C GLY A 362 1.86 -27.01 -1.56
N GLY A 363 3.00 -26.46 -1.97
CA GLY A 363 3.27 -26.08 -3.36
C GLY A 363 2.87 -24.65 -3.70
N MET A 364 3.00 -24.28 -4.98
CA MET A 364 2.58 -22.99 -5.52
C MET A 364 1.44 -23.23 -6.52
N ARG A 365 0.22 -22.78 -6.17
CA ARG A 365 -0.93 -22.86 -7.05
C ARG A 365 -0.89 -21.79 -8.13
N ILE A 366 -1.22 -22.18 -9.36
CA ILE A 366 -1.29 -21.29 -10.51
C ILE A 366 -2.70 -20.69 -10.58
N ASP A 367 -2.82 -19.36 -10.42
CA ASP A 367 -4.08 -18.63 -10.61
C ASP A 367 -4.26 -18.13 -12.04
N GLY A 368 -3.18 -18.05 -12.81
CA GLY A 368 -3.22 -17.69 -14.23
C GLY A 368 -1.95 -18.14 -14.95
N VAL A 369 -2.06 -18.33 -16.26
CA VAL A 369 -0.93 -18.67 -17.14
C VAL A 369 -0.82 -17.63 -18.23
N SER A 370 0.38 -17.02 -18.35
CA SER A 370 0.65 -16.03 -19.39
C SER A 370 0.91 -16.72 -20.72
N GLU A 371 0.12 -16.39 -21.75
CA GLU A 371 0.33 -16.95 -23.09
C GLU A 371 1.71 -16.58 -23.65
N GLY A 372 2.31 -17.48 -24.44
CA GLY A 372 3.63 -17.33 -25.04
C GLY A 372 4.79 -17.42 -24.06
N ARG A 373 4.54 -17.77 -22.81
CA ARG A 373 5.53 -18.04 -21.78
C ARG A 373 5.72 -19.55 -21.57
N PRO A 374 6.79 -19.99 -20.88
CA PRO A 374 7.12 -21.39 -20.69
C PRO A 374 5.97 -22.26 -20.20
N ALA A 375 5.23 -21.82 -19.18
CA ALA A 375 4.10 -22.57 -18.65
C ALA A 375 3.00 -22.81 -19.69
N ALA A 376 2.65 -21.78 -20.47
CA ALA A 376 1.65 -21.91 -21.52
C ALA A 376 2.10 -22.85 -22.63
N ALA A 377 3.36 -22.72 -23.08
CA ALA A 377 3.95 -23.58 -24.10
C ALA A 377 4.02 -25.04 -23.64
N ALA A 378 4.24 -25.28 -22.36
CA ALA A 378 4.30 -26.58 -21.72
C ALA A 378 2.91 -27.18 -21.39
N GLY A 379 1.81 -26.43 -21.54
CA GLY A 379 0.45 -26.91 -21.27
C GLY A 379 0.04 -26.90 -19.79
N MET A 380 0.67 -26.06 -18.97
CA MET A 380 0.24 -25.79 -17.62
C MET A 380 -1.09 -24.99 -17.64
N GLN A 381 -1.87 -25.10 -16.57
CA GLN A 381 -3.21 -24.54 -16.50
C GLN A 381 -3.46 -23.85 -15.16
N LYS A 382 -4.41 -22.92 -15.14
CA LYS A 382 -4.97 -22.37 -13.89
C LYS A 382 -5.48 -23.53 -13.01
N GLY A 383 -5.12 -23.49 -11.73
CA GLY A 383 -5.46 -24.51 -10.73
C GLY A 383 -4.40 -25.60 -10.57
N ASP A 384 -3.41 -25.71 -11.47
CA ASP A 384 -2.26 -26.58 -11.24
C ASP A 384 -1.48 -26.11 -10.00
N ILE A 385 -0.99 -27.07 -9.19
CA ILE A 385 -0.16 -26.78 -8.04
C ILE A 385 1.25 -27.28 -8.34
N VAL A 386 2.21 -26.38 -8.52
CA VAL A 386 3.61 -26.73 -8.71
C VAL A 386 4.17 -27.26 -7.38
N ILE A 387 4.61 -28.53 -7.38
CA ILE A 387 5.13 -29.19 -6.17
C ILE A 387 6.61 -29.57 -6.31
N LYS A 388 7.13 -29.55 -7.53
CA LYS A 388 8.55 -29.86 -7.78
C LYS A 388 9.02 -29.24 -9.08
N MET A 389 10.27 -28.75 -9.10
CA MET A 389 10.95 -28.22 -10.29
C MET A 389 12.35 -28.86 -10.36
N GLY A 390 12.59 -29.70 -11.37
CA GLY A 390 13.81 -30.54 -11.44
C GLY A 390 13.94 -31.43 -10.22
N GLU A 391 15.03 -31.31 -9.48
CA GLU A 391 15.26 -32.04 -8.23
C GLU A 391 14.73 -31.31 -6.97
N PHE A 392 14.30 -30.08 -7.09
CA PHE A 392 13.91 -29.18 -5.97
C PHE A 392 12.42 -29.32 -5.67
N SER A 393 12.06 -29.52 -4.39
CA SER A 393 10.67 -29.51 -3.93
C SER A 393 10.18 -28.07 -3.77
N VAL A 394 8.95 -27.82 -4.21
CA VAL A 394 8.22 -26.58 -4.01
C VAL A 394 7.16 -26.82 -2.93
N ASN A 395 7.38 -26.28 -1.75
CA ASN A 395 6.48 -26.48 -0.60
C ASN A 395 5.51 -25.30 -0.41
N ASP A 396 5.89 -24.14 -0.91
CA ASP A 396 5.18 -22.89 -0.79
C ASP A 396 5.64 -21.89 -1.87
N MET A 397 5.15 -20.66 -1.83
CA MET A 397 5.52 -19.61 -2.76
C MET A 397 7.02 -19.28 -2.69
N MET A 398 7.61 -19.26 -1.50
CA MET A 398 9.04 -18.96 -1.34
C MET A 398 9.90 -20.05 -1.95
N GLY A 399 9.57 -21.32 -1.71
CA GLY A 399 10.24 -22.47 -2.34
C GLY A 399 10.14 -22.42 -3.87
N TYR A 400 9.02 -21.96 -4.43
CA TYR A 400 8.89 -21.74 -5.87
C TYR A 400 9.85 -20.64 -6.36
N MET A 401 9.90 -19.49 -5.67
CA MET A 401 10.82 -18.41 -6.02
C MET A 401 12.29 -18.84 -5.95
N GLU A 402 12.67 -19.58 -4.92
CA GLU A 402 14.03 -20.14 -4.81
C GLU A 402 14.38 -21.07 -5.96
N CYS A 403 13.43 -21.92 -6.38
CA CYS A 403 13.63 -22.84 -7.48
C CYS A 403 13.91 -22.10 -8.80
N LEU A 404 13.21 -21.00 -9.09
CA LEU A 404 13.46 -20.21 -10.30
C LEU A 404 14.91 -19.72 -10.42
N GLY A 405 15.55 -19.40 -9.30
CA GLY A 405 16.96 -19.00 -9.24
C GLY A 405 17.96 -20.11 -9.61
N LYS A 406 17.53 -21.38 -9.72
CA LYS A 406 18.40 -22.55 -9.99
C LYS A 406 18.50 -22.88 -11.48
N PHE A 407 17.65 -22.31 -12.33
CA PHE A 407 17.56 -22.62 -13.75
C PHE A 407 18.14 -21.50 -14.62
N SER A 408 18.41 -21.84 -15.89
CA SER A 408 18.98 -20.93 -16.87
C SER A 408 18.12 -20.91 -18.14
N GLU A 409 18.11 -19.78 -18.85
CA GLU A 409 17.43 -19.59 -20.13
C GLU A 409 17.87 -20.68 -21.13
N GLY A 410 16.91 -21.26 -21.84
CA GLY A 410 17.10 -22.33 -22.81
C GLY A 410 17.26 -23.74 -22.21
N GLU A 411 17.35 -23.89 -20.89
CA GLU A 411 17.33 -25.15 -20.19
C GLU A 411 15.95 -25.78 -20.22
N THR A 412 15.85 -27.12 -20.37
CA THR A 412 14.59 -27.86 -20.22
C THR A 412 14.58 -28.62 -18.92
N THR A 413 13.56 -28.40 -18.09
CA THR A 413 13.45 -29.00 -16.77
C THR A 413 12.08 -29.64 -16.60
N LYS A 414 12.04 -30.78 -15.91
CA LYS A 414 10.80 -31.45 -15.52
C LYS A 414 10.17 -30.71 -14.33
N VAL A 415 8.94 -30.28 -14.52
CA VAL A 415 8.12 -29.67 -13.46
C VAL A 415 6.96 -30.60 -13.13
N ILE A 416 6.77 -30.93 -11.86
CA ILE A 416 5.66 -31.77 -11.42
C ILE A 416 4.61 -30.86 -10.83
N VAL A 417 3.39 -30.98 -11.36
CA VAL A 417 2.22 -30.25 -10.85
C VAL A 417 1.17 -31.24 -10.36
N LYS A 418 0.41 -30.87 -9.34
CA LYS A 418 -0.86 -31.53 -9.02
C LYS A 418 -1.96 -30.87 -9.82
N ARG A 419 -2.67 -31.64 -10.62
CA ARG A 419 -3.85 -31.25 -11.39
C ARG A 419 -5.05 -32.03 -10.88
N GLY A 420 -5.80 -31.40 -9.97
CA GLY A 420 -6.77 -32.12 -9.15
C GLY A 420 -6.07 -33.10 -8.20
N GLU A 421 -6.37 -34.40 -8.29
CA GLU A 421 -5.74 -35.45 -7.47
C GLU A 421 -4.56 -36.15 -8.14
N GLU A 422 -4.25 -35.81 -9.41
CA GLU A 422 -3.21 -36.45 -10.19
C GLU A 422 -1.91 -35.63 -10.22
N GLU A 423 -0.76 -36.30 -10.13
CA GLU A 423 0.53 -35.66 -10.38
C GLU A 423 0.83 -35.77 -11.88
N VAL A 424 1.10 -34.63 -12.51
CA VAL A 424 1.43 -34.52 -13.93
C VAL A 424 2.86 -34.00 -14.07
N GLU A 425 3.69 -34.75 -14.79
CA GLU A 425 5.06 -34.36 -15.14
C GLU A 425 5.03 -33.57 -16.46
N ILE A 426 5.61 -32.40 -16.49
CA ILE A 426 5.58 -31.46 -17.62
C ILE A 426 7.01 -31.03 -17.93
N ASP A 427 7.45 -31.17 -19.17
CA ASP A 427 8.75 -30.63 -19.61
C ASP A 427 8.59 -29.13 -19.92
N VAL A 428 9.34 -28.27 -19.19
CA VAL A 428 9.33 -26.81 -19.32
C VAL A 428 10.68 -26.37 -19.86
N THR A 429 10.68 -25.61 -20.95
CA THR A 429 11.88 -24.90 -21.42
C THR A 429 11.81 -23.46 -20.96
N TRP A 430 12.83 -23.04 -20.22
CA TRP A 430 12.89 -21.70 -19.59
C TRP A 430 13.21 -20.61 -20.60
N ASP A 431 12.54 -19.45 -20.49
CA ASP A 431 12.82 -18.22 -21.24
C ASP A 431 13.22 -17.04 -20.34
#